data_bc483a9b0b6ad76cc5d24f566194abed
#
_entry.id   bc483a9b0b6ad76cc5d24f566194abed
#
_cell.length_a   1.000
_cell.length_b   1.000
_cell.length_c   1.000
_cell.angle_alpha   90.00
_cell.angle_beta   90.00
_cell.angle_gamma   90.00
#
_symmetry.space_group_name_H-M   'P 1'
#
loop_
_entity.id
_entity.type
_entity.pdbx_description
1 polymer ?
#
loop_
_entity_poly.entity_id
_entity_poly.type
_entity_poly.pdbx_seq_one_letter_code
_entity_poly.pdbx_strand_id
1 'polypeptide(L)'
;LLHYGLTPWGCYAIVGMSLAYFAYRRNMPLTIRSPFTAVLSAESGRRVGGVVDAAAILATIIGIGVTIGYGVNQLAFGMHQITGWEWLVSEGRPSLTALFVAVVFLTLAAMLSALSGIGRGIRWLSNLNMALSWLLLLIFVIFGATAFAGEMFVAGLLEYLSQIGQMSVTVWSSTDTPTARALSDWQSAWNIFYWAWWIAFTPFV
;
A
#
# COMPACT_ATOMS: atom_id res chain seq x y z
N LEU A 1 5.56 12.14 -3.31
CA LEU A 1 5.43 11.62 -4.68
C LEU A 1 6.31 10.39 -4.93
N LEU A 2 7.57 10.35 -4.47
CA LEU A 2 8.48 9.22 -4.72
C LEU A 2 7.85 7.87 -4.30
N HIS A 3 7.29 7.79 -3.11
CA HIS A 3 6.77 6.55 -2.53
C HIS A 3 5.35 6.17 -2.97
N TYR A 4 4.64 7.06 -3.69
CA TYR A 4 3.30 6.79 -4.22
C TYR A 4 3.17 7.11 -5.73
N GLY A 5 4.28 7.46 -6.37
CA GLY A 5 4.35 7.75 -7.80
C GLY A 5 4.88 6.57 -8.63
N LEU A 6 5.77 6.85 -9.58
CA LEU A 6 6.26 5.85 -10.54
C LEU A 6 7.06 4.70 -9.91
N THR A 7 7.75 4.94 -8.79
CA THR A 7 8.61 3.92 -8.16
C THR A 7 7.83 2.69 -7.69
N PRO A 8 6.79 2.80 -6.85
CA PRO A 8 5.98 1.63 -6.46
C PRO A 8 5.22 1.01 -7.64
N TRP A 9 4.69 1.81 -8.55
CA TRP A 9 4.05 1.28 -9.75
C TRP A 9 5.03 0.55 -10.67
N GLY A 10 6.30 0.97 -10.71
CA GLY A 10 7.38 0.23 -11.35
C GLY A 10 7.59 -1.15 -10.73
N CYS A 11 7.57 -1.25 -9.39
CA CYS A 11 7.64 -2.53 -8.67
C CYS A 11 6.46 -3.44 -9.05
N TYR A 12 5.24 -2.93 -9.00
CA TYR A 12 4.04 -3.70 -9.41
C TYR A 12 4.12 -4.16 -10.85
N ALA A 13 4.52 -3.27 -11.77
CA ALA A 13 4.60 -3.59 -13.18
C ALA A 13 5.62 -4.71 -13.46
N ILE A 14 6.82 -4.63 -12.89
CA ILE A 14 7.88 -5.63 -13.10
C ILE A 14 7.47 -6.99 -12.54
N VAL A 15 6.99 -7.02 -11.30
CA VAL A 15 6.58 -8.27 -10.64
C VAL A 15 5.34 -8.84 -11.33
N GLY A 16 4.33 -8.00 -11.61
CA GLY A 16 3.10 -8.42 -12.29
C GLY A 16 3.36 -8.95 -13.70
N MET A 17 4.19 -8.29 -14.50
CA MET A 17 4.59 -8.79 -15.83
C MET A 17 5.33 -10.13 -15.74
N SER A 18 6.23 -10.28 -14.77
CA SER A 18 6.92 -11.56 -14.54
C SER A 18 5.93 -12.66 -14.21
N LEU A 19 5.02 -12.44 -13.27
CA LEU A 19 3.98 -13.41 -12.90
C LEU A 19 3.08 -13.75 -14.08
N ALA A 20 2.60 -12.75 -14.82
CA ALA A 20 1.75 -12.94 -15.99
C ALA A 20 2.47 -13.76 -17.08
N TYR A 21 3.75 -13.47 -17.36
CA TYR A 21 4.52 -14.23 -18.32
C TYR A 21 4.64 -15.69 -17.95
N PHE A 22 5.04 -15.98 -16.70
CA PHE A 22 5.20 -17.38 -16.28
C PHE A 22 3.87 -18.13 -16.14
N ALA A 23 2.82 -17.46 -15.66
CA ALA A 23 1.50 -18.08 -15.53
C ALA A 23 0.85 -18.32 -16.89
N TYR A 24 0.74 -17.30 -17.75
CA TYR A 24 -0.05 -17.38 -18.98
C TYR A 24 0.74 -17.89 -20.21
N ARG A 25 2.07 -17.66 -20.24
CA ARG A 25 2.89 -18.12 -21.37
C ARG A 25 3.61 -19.43 -21.09
N ARG A 26 3.90 -19.74 -19.81
CA ARG A 26 4.61 -20.92 -19.42
C ARG A 26 3.74 -21.93 -18.66
N ASN A 27 2.44 -21.64 -18.49
CA ASN A 27 1.48 -22.49 -17.76
C ASN A 27 1.94 -22.87 -16.34
N MET A 28 2.65 -21.97 -15.67
CA MET A 28 3.09 -22.15 -14.30
C MET A 28 2.04 -21.63 -13.32
N PRO A 29 2.03 -22.07 -12.06
CA PRO A 29 1.15 -21.51 -11.03
C PRO A 29 1.33 -20.00 -10.89
N LEU A 30 0.23 -19.28 -10.61
CA LEU A 30 0.28 -17.85 -10.32
C LEU A 30 0.77 -17.62 -8.88
N THR A 31 2.06 -17.80 -8.66
CA THR A 31 2.71 -17.65 -7.36
C THR A 31 4.03 -16.92 -7.52
N ILE A 32 4.48 -16.22 -6.47
CA ILE A 32 5.75 -15.48 -6.49
C ILE A 32 6.95 -16.40 -6.77
N ARG A 33 6.88 -17.67 -6.39
CA ARG A 33 7.96 -18.62 -6.67
C ARG A 33 8.12 -18.97 -8.15
N SER A 34 7.09 -18.81 -8.97
CA SER A 34 7.11 -19.28 -10.37
C SER A 34 8.25 -18.72 -11.20
N PRO A 35 8.57 -17.42 -11.20
CA PRO A 35 9.76 -16.87 -11.86
C PRO A 35 11.07 -17.49 -11.36
N PHE A 36 11.20 -17.72 -10.05
CA PHE A 36 12.40 -18.30 -9.46
C PHE A 36 12.59 -19.78 -9.84
N THR A 37 11.51 -20.56 -9.81
CA THR A 37 11.57 -21.98 -10.20
C THR A 37 11.85 -22.18 -11.68
N ALA A 38 11.54 -21.20 -12.52
CA ALA A 38 11.84 -21.26 -13.95
C ALA A 38 13.33 -21.01 -14.27
N VAL A 39 14.02 -20.25 -13.41
CA VAL A 39 15.44 -19.91 -13.60
C VAL A 39 16.37 -20.87 -12.88
N LEU A 40 15.94 -21.43 -11.75
CA LEU A 40 16.70 -22.37 -10.94
C LEU A 40 16.51 -23.82 -11.40
N SER A 41 17.39 -24.71 -10.99
CA SER A 41 17.19 -26.15 -11.21
C SER A 41 15.91 -26.64 -10.49
N ALA A 42 15.30 -27.71 -10.97
CA ALA A 42 14.04 -28.22 -10.43
C ALA A 42 14.09 -28.53 -8.92
N GLU A 43 15.23 -28.97 -8.40
CA GLU A 43 15.39 -29.26 -6.97
C GLU A 43 15.61 -28.01 -6.15
N SER A 44 16.52 -27.13 -6.59
CA SER A 44 16.75 -25.82 -5.92
C SER A 44 15.52 -24.94 -5.99
N GLY A 45 14.81 -24.94 -7.12
CA GLY A 45 13.58 -24.20 -7.31
C GLY A 45 12.47 -24.62 -6.35
N ARG A 46 12.33 -25.92 -6.03
CA ARG A 46 11.35 -26.39 -5.04
C ARG A 46 11.68 -25.93 -3.62
N ARG A 47 12.95 -26.02 -3.21
CA ARG A 47 13.36 -25.60 -1.86
C ARG A 47 13.25 -24.10 -1.67
N VAL A 48 13.85 -23.35 -2.57
CA VAL A 48 13.81 -21.86 -2.54
C VAL A 48 12.38 -21.34 -2.73
N GLY A 49 11.60 -21.97 -3.63
CA GLY A 49 10.24 -21.55 -3.92
C GLY A 49 9.32 -21.58 -2.71
N GLY A 50 9.43 -22.62 -1.85
CA GLY A 50 8.64 -22.68 -0.62
C GLY A 50 8.97 -21.56 0.37
N VAL A 51 10.25 -21.23 0.50
CA VAL A 51 10.70 -20.10 1.36
C VAL A 51 10.22 -18.76 0.80
N VAL A 52 10.32 -18.58 -0.51
CA VAL A 52 9.86 -17.36 -1.20
C VAL A 52 8.35 -17.16 -1.01
N ASP A 53 7.54 -18.21 -1.21
CA ASP A 53 6.08 -18.12 -1.00
C ASP A 53 5.74 -17.82 0.47
N ALA A 54 6.40 -18.48 1.42
CA ALA A 54 6.19 -18.22 2.84
C ALA A 54 6.57 -16.78 3.23
N ALA A 55 7.71 -16.30 2.75
CA ALA A 55 8.15 -14.92 2.99
C ALA A 55 7.18 -13.90 2.37
N ALA A 56 6.68 -14.16 1.15
CA ALA A 56 5.70 -13.30 0.50
C ALA A 56 4.37 -13.25 1.27
N ILE A 57 3.87 -14.39 1.74
CA ILE A 57 2.65 -14.46 2.55
C ILE A 57 2.83 -13.67 3.86
N LEU A 58 3.93 -13.87 4.58
CA LEU A 58 4.21 -13.15 5.82
C LEU A 58 4.31 -11.63 5.58
N ALA A 59 5.06 -11.22 4.54
CA ALA A 59 5.19 -9.82 4.18
C ALA A 59 3.83 -9.20 3.82
N THR A 60 2.98 -9.92 3.08
CA THR A 60 1.63 -9.48 2.74
C THR A 60 0.76 -9.31 4.00
N ILE A 61 0.78 -10.25 4.93
CA ILE A 61 0.03 -10.16 6.19
C ILE A 61 0.46 -8.93 6.99
N ILE A 62 1.77 -8.70 7.10
CA ILE A 62 2.32 -7.53 7.80
C ILE A 62 1.90 -6.24 7.10
N GLY A 63 2.03 -6.17 5.77
CA GLY A 63 1.64 -5.02 4.97
C GLY A 63 0.16 -4.68 5.10
N ILE A 64 -0.72 -5.69 5.05
CA ILE A 64 -2.16 -5.51 5.29
C ILE A 64 -2.40 -4.98 6.71
N GLY A 65 -1.73 -5.55 7.72
CA GLY A 65 -1.85 -5.11 9.11
C GLY A 65 -1.49 -3.63 9.28
N VAL A 66 -0.40 -3.18 8.67
CA VAL A 66 0.02 -1.76 8.69
C VAL A 66 -1.03 -0.87 8.03
N THR A 67 -1.54 -1.27 6.87
CA THR A 67 -2.55 -0.48 6.13
C THR A 67 -3.88 -0.39 6.89
N ILE A 68 -4.35 -1.49 7.48
CA ILE A 68 -5.52 -1.47 8.36
C ILE A 68 -5.27 -0.55 9.56
N GLY A 69 -4.08 -0.62 10.16
CA GLY A 69 -3.69 0.25 11.26
C GLY A 69 -3.81 1.74 10.93
N TYR A 70 -3.32 2.18 9.78
CA TYR A 70 -3.52 3.55 9.31
C TYR A 70 -5.00 3.87 9.06
N GLY A 71 -5.73 2.96 8.42
CA GLY A 71 -7.14 3.14 8.11
C GLY A 71 -8.01 3.31 9.35
N VAL A 72 -7.81 2.50 10.39
CA VAL A 72 -8.61 2.60 11.63
C VAL A 72 -8.28 3.87 12.43
N ASN A 73 -7.00 4.30 12.41
CA ASN A 73 -6.64 5.58 13.02
C ASN A 73 -7.35 6.75 12.33
N GLN A 74 -7.32 6.81 11.00
CA GLN A 74 -8.00 7.84 10.23
C GLN A 74 -9.52 7.79 10.42
N LEU A 75 -10.09 6.59 10.47
CA LEU A 75 -11.53 6.39 10.71
C LEU A 75 -11.94 6.93 12.09
N ALA A 76 -11.19 6.60 13.14
CA ALA A 76 -11.49 7.06 14.50
C ALA A 76 -11.40 8.58 14.61
N PHE A 77 -10.34 9.21 14.07
CA PHE A 77 -10.22 10.65 14.05
C PHE A 77 -11.32 11.32 13.20
N GLY A 78 -11.58 10.81 11.99
CA GLY A 78 -12.60 11.37 11.10
C GLY A 78 -13.98 11.29 11.72
N MET A 79 -14.33 10.17 12.33
CA MET A 79 -15.61 10.00 13.03
C MET A 79 -15.71 10.94 14.24
N HIS A 80 -14.64 11.09 15.02
CA HIS A 80 -14.61 12.04 16.12
C HIS A 80 -14.87 13.47 15.65
N GLN A 81 -14.24 13.92 14.57
CA GLN A 81 -14.43 15.26 14.02
C GLN A 81 -15.86 15.52 13.54
N ILE A 82 -16.54 14.50 13.03
CA ILE A 82 -17.90 14.65 12.49
C ILE A 82 -18.94 14.51 13.61
N THR A 83 -18.76 13.57 14.52
CA THR A 83 -19.79 13.20 15.54
C THR A 83 -19.57 13.85 16.89
N GLY A 84 -18.35 14.29 17.20
CA GLY A 84 -17.97 14.76 18.53
C GLY A 84 -17.90 13.66 19.60
N TRP A 85 -17.95 12.37 19.23
CA TRP A 85 -17.93 11.29 20.21
C TRP A 85 -16.57 11.17 20.90
N GLU A 86 -16.54 11.50 22.18
CA GLU A 86 -15.32 11.55 22.99
C GLU A 86 -14.66 10.18 23.18
N TRP A 87 -15.42 9.07 23.15
CA TRP A 87 -14.87 7.73 23.30
C TRP A 87 -13.94 7.31 22.14
N LEU A 88 -14.06 7.99 20.99
CA LEU A 88 -13.23 7.70 19.79
C LEU A 88 -11.80 8.18 19.97
N VAL A 89 -11.57 9.30 20.67
CA VAL A 89 -10.27 9.93 20.84
C VAL A 89 -10.04 10.24 22.32
N SER A 90 -8.90 9.84 22.87
CA SER A 90 -8.46 10.12 24.22
C SER A 90 -7.06 10.72 24.18
N GLU A 91 -6.85 11.82 24.89
CA GLU A 91 -5.54 12.53 24.95
C GLU A 91 -4.94 12.85 23.57
N GLY A 92 -5.80 13.23 22.61
CA GLY A 92 -5.38 13.57 21.25
C GLY A 92 -4.95 12.37 20.39
N ARG A 93 -5.26 11.14 20.81
CA ARG A 93 -5.00 9.91 20.06
C ARG A 93 -6.26 9.05 19.99
N PRO A 94 -6.44 8.23 18.95
CA PRO A 94 -7.53 7.26 18.91
C PRO A 94 -7.50 6.36 20.13
N SER A 95 -8.64 6.17 20.78
CA SER A 95 -8.74 5.29 21.94
C SER A 95 -8.55 3.83 21.52
N LEU A 96 -8.00 2.98 22.39
CA LEU A 96 -7.85 1.55 22.11
C LEU A 96 -9.20 0.88 21.81
N THR A 97 -10.25 1.32 22.47
CA THR A 97 -11.62 0.82 22.22
C THR A 97 -12.08 1.17 20.81
N ALA A 98 -11.86 2.41 20.36
CA ALA A 98 -12.21 2.83 19.01
C ALA A 98 -11.43 2.05 17.95
N LEU A 99 -10.12 1.88 18.16
CA LEU A 99 -9.28 1.08 17.26
C LEU A 99 -9.74 -0.38 17.18
N PHE A 100 -10.03 -1.00 18.33
CA PHE A 100 -10.53 -2.37 18.38
C PHE A 100 -11.87 -2.53 17.65
N VAL A 101 -12.84 -1.66 17.92
CA VAL A 101 -14.15 -1.66 17.25
C VAL A 101 -13.99 -1.48 15.75
N ALA A 102 -13.15 -0.53 15.32
CA ALA A 102 -12.89 -0.27 13.90
C ALA A 102 -12.23 -1.46 13.21
N VAL A 103 -11.22 -2.10 13.84
CA VAL A 103 -10.58 -3.32 13.29
C VAL A 103 -11.59 -4.44 13.13
N VAL A 104 -12.39 -4.71 14.15
CA VAL A 104 -13.41 -5.77 14.11
C VAL A 104 -14.43 -5.47 13.00
N PHE A 105 -14.93 -4.24 12.92
CA PHE A 105 -15.88 -3.84 11.89
C PHE A 105 -15.30 -4.00 10.47
N LEU A 106 -14.10 -3.48 10.21
CA LEU A 106 -13.46 -3.58 8.89
C LEU A 106 -13.12 -5.02 8.53
N THR A 107 -12.66 -5.82 9.49
CA THR A 107 -12.38 -7.25 9.27
C THR A 107 -13.65 -8.02 8.92
N LEU A 108 -14.74 -7.80 9.64
CA LEU A 108 -16.02 -8.43 9.34
C LEU A 108 -16.54 -8.01 7.96
N ALA A 109 -16.46 -6.72 7.62
CA ALA A 109 -16.86 -6.23 6.31
C ALA A 109 -16.03 -6.87 5.18
N ALA A 110 -14.73 -6.97 5.37
CA ALA A 110 -13.83 -7.64 4.41
C ALA A 110 -14.14 -9.14 4.29
N MET A 111 -14.37 -9.82 5.40
CA MET A 111 -14.75 -11.24 5.41
C MET A 111 -16.08 -11.48 4.69
N LEU A 112 -17.11 -10.70 4.98
CA LEU A 112 -18.40 -10.79 4.30
C LEU A 112 -18.27 -10.51 2.79
N SER A 113 -17.47 -9.52 2.44
CA SER A 113 -17.16 -9.22 1.04
C SER A 113 -16.47 -10.41 0.35
N ALA A 114 -15.46 -11.01 1.01
CA ALA A 114 -14.74 -12.16 0.49
C ALA A 114 -15.62 -13.41 0.36
N LEU A 115 -16.44 -13.71 1.37
CA LEU A 115 -17.39 -14.84 1.36
C LEU A 115 -18.45 -14.73 0.27
N SER A 116 -18.86 -13.50 -0.09
CA SER A 116 -19.81 -13.30 -1.19
C SER A 116 -19.23 -13.47 -2.58
N GLY A 117 -17.91 -13.68 -2.67
CA GLY A 117 -17.16 -13.99 -3.89
C GLY A 117 -16.67 -12.76 -4.67
N ILE A 118 -15.70 -13.01 -5.57
CA ILE A 118 -15.01 -11.98 -6.35
C ILE A 118 -15.99 -11.19 -7.26
N GLY A 119 -16.93 -11.89 -7.87
CA GLY A 119 -17.86 -11.27 -8.82
C GLY A 119 -18.95 -10.39 -8.19
N ARG A 120 -19.17 -10.48 -6.89
CA ARG A 120 -20.24 -9.76 -6.17
C ARG A 120 -19.68 -8.81 -5.11
N GLY A 121 -19.28 -9.32 -3.95
CA GLY A 121 -18.91 -8.48 -2.81
C GLY A 121 -17.62 -7.70 -3.04
N ILE A 122 -16.56 -8.36 -3.47
CA ILE A 122 -15.27 -7.70 -3.72
C ILE A 122 -15.42 -6.63 -4.81
N ARG A 123 -16.06 -6.98 -5.93
CA ARG A 123 -16.31 -6.04 -7.03
C ARG A 123 -17.19 -4.85 -6.60
N TRP A 124 -18.26 -5.13 -5.83
CA TRP A 124 -19.13 -4.07 -5.37
C TRP A 124 -18.41 -3.09 -4.43
N LEU A 125 -17.67 -3.62 -3.46
CA LEU A 125 -16.90 -2.81 -2.51
C LEU A 125 -15.81 -2.00 -3.21
N SER A 126 -15.12 -2.59 -4.18
CA SER A 126 -14.13 -1.91 -5.01
C SER A 126 -14.75 -0.77 -5.82
N ASN A 127 -15.88 -1.01 -6.48
CA ASN A 127 -16.59 0.01 -7.25
C ASN A 127 -17.10 1.15 -6.36
N LEU A 128 -17.60 0.82 -5.15
CA LEU A 128 -18.01 1.82 -4.17
C LEU A 128 -16.82 2.70 -3.75
N ASN A 129 -15.68 2.08 -3.45
CA ASN A 129 -14.45 2.83 -3.12
C ASN A 129 -14.04 3.77 -4.26
N MET A 130 -14.06 3.30 -5.49
CA MET A 130 -13.77 4.15 -6.66
C MET A 130 -14.75 5.30 -6.81
N ALA A 131 -16.05 5.03 -6.64
CA ALA A 131 -17.08 6.06 -6.72
C ALA A 131 -16.91 7.14 -5.64
N LEU A 132 -16.61 6.74 -4.40
CA LEU A 132 -16.33 7.66 -3.31
C LEU A 132 -15.04 8.48 -3.55
N SER A 133 -14.01 7.85 -4.10
CA SER A 133 -12.76 8.54 -4.46
C SER A 133 -12.99 9.61 -5.54
N TRP A 134 -13.76 9.30 -6.57
CA TRP A 134 -14.16 10.27 -7.59
C TRP A 134 -15.03 11.39 -7.03
N LEU A 135 -15.98 11.06 -6.15
CA LEU A 135 -16.82 12.06 -5.48
C LEU A 135 -15.97 13.02 -4.65
N LEU A 136 -15.02 12.47 -3.86
CA LEU A 136 -14.11 13.29 -3.07
C LEU A 136 -13.26 14.22 -3.96
N LEU A 137 -12.71 13.68 -5.05
CA LEU A 137 -11.96 14.48 -6.02
C LEU A 137 -12.81 15.60 -6.61
N LEU A 138 -14.05 15.32 -6.99
CA LEU A 138 -14.98 16.34 -7.50
C LEU A 138 -15.26 17.42 -6.46
N ILE A 139 -15.46 17.06 -5.21
CA ILE A 139 -15.64 18.03 -4.12
C ILE A 139 -14.41 18.94 -4.00
N PHE A 140 -13.21 18.37 -4.05
CA PHE A 140 -11.97 19.17 -4.02
C PHE A 140 -11.84 20.10 -5.23
N VAL A 141 -12.21 19.63 -6.42
CA VAL A 141 -12.14 20.46 -7.65
C VAL A 141 -13.17 21.59 -7.64
N ILE A 142 -14.38 21.34 -7.13
CA ILE A 142 -15.48 22.33 -7.15
C ILE A 142 -15.33 23.34 -6.01
N PHE A 143 -15.02 22.89 -4.80
CA PHE A 143 -15.02 23.71 -3.59
C PHE A 143 -13.63 24.09 -3.09
N GLY A 144 -12.58 23.47 -3.62
CA GLY A 144 -11.20 23.76 -3.24
C GLY A 144 -10.60 24.93 -4.00
N ALA A 145 -9.36 25.28 -3.63
CA ALA A 145 -8.55 26.26 -4.35
C ALA A 145 -7.96 25.66 -5.63
N THR A 146 -8.81 25.38 -6.61
CA THR A 146 -8.50 24.57 -7.80
C THR A 146 -7.34 25.12 -8.62
N ALA A 147 -7.25 26.45 -8.80
CA ALA A 147 -6.14 27.07 -9.50
C ALA A 147 -4.80 26.82 -8.80
N PHE A 148 -4.76 27.06 -7.48
CA PHE A 148 -3.58 26.76 -6.66
C PHE A 148 -3.21 25.27 -6.68
N ALA A 149 -4.20 24.40 -6.52
CA ALA A 149 -3.98 22.93 -6.57
C ALA A 149 -3.44 22.49 -7.93
N GLY A 150 -3.95 23.04 -9.03
CA GLY A 150 -3.47 22.76 -10.38
C GLY A 150 -2.02 23.22 -10.60
N GLU A 151 -1.68 24.44 -10.17
CA GLU A 151 -0.32 24.97 -10.24
C GLU A 151 0.65 24.12 -9.42
N MET A 152 0.30 23.79 -8.18
CA MET A 152 1.12 22.93 -7.30
C MET A 152 1.27 21.51 -7.84
N PHE A 153 0.23 20.97 -8.47
CA PHE A 153 0.29 19.67 -9.09
C PHE A 153 1.27 19.65 -10.26
N VAL A 154 1.19 20.63 -11.16
CA VAL A 154 2.09 20.72 -12.33
C VAL A 154 3.54 20.95 -11.86
N ALA A 155 3.76 21.91 -10.98
CA ALA A 155 5.10 22.21 -10.45
C ALA A 155 5.69 20.99 -9.73
N GLY A 156 4.92 20.33 -8.86
CA GLY A 156 5.35 19.14 -8.13
C GLY A 156 5.61 17.95 -9.04
N LEU A 157 4.85 17.79 -10.12
CA LEU A 157 5.07 16.73 -11.11
C LEU A 157 6.37 16.96 -11.89
N LEU A 158 6.62 18.18 -12.35
CA LEU A 158 7.86 18.52 -13.07
C LEU A 158 9.09 18.36 -12.18
N GLU A 159 9.02 18.82 -10.93
CA GLU A 159 10.10 18.61 -9.96
C GLU A 159 10.32 17.13 -9.68
N TYR A 160 9.27 16.35 -9.47
CA TYR A 160 9.36 14.90 -9.28
C TYR A 160 10.06 14.21 -10.45
N LEU A 161 9.66 14.51 -11.69
CA LEU A 161 10.26 13.90 -12.87
C LEU A 161 11.72 14.32 -13.06
N SER A 162 12.10 15.55 -12.71
CA SER A 162 13.48 16.02 -12.78
C SER A 162 14.40 15.40 -11.73
N GLN A 163 13.86 15.08 -10.57
CA GLN A 163 14.65 14.61 -9.42
C GLN A 163 14.53 13.10 -9.14
N ILE A 164 13.64 12.38 -9.82
CA ILE A 164 13.36 10.96 -9.53
C ILE A 164 14.62 10.09 -9.53
N GLY A 165 15.54 10.33 -10.46
CA GLY A 165 16.80 9.59 -10.55
C GLY A 165 17.67 9.79 -9.32
N GLN A 166 17.86 11.03 -8.90
CA GLN A 166 18.64 11.37 -7.71
C GLN A 166 17.98 10.85 -6.44
N MET A 167 16.67 11.07 -6.28
CA MET A 167 15.93 10.63 -5.10
C MET A 167 15.92 9.11 -4.94
N SER A 168 15.96 8.37 -6.04
CA SER A 168 15.96 6.89 -6.02
C SER A 168 17.27 6.29 -5.52
N VAL A 169 18.38 7.02 -5.59
CA VAL A 169 19.71 6.55 -5.16
C VAL A 169 20.25 7.27 -3.92
N THR A 170 19.54 8.30 -3.44
CA THR A 170 19.95 9.04 -2.25
C THR A 170 19.80 8.18 -1.00
N VAL A 171 20.87 8.07 -0.22
CA VAL A 171 20.89 7.35 1.06
C VAL A 171 21.16 8.33 2.20
N TRP A 172 20.24 8.36 3.13
CA TRP A 172 20.35 9.19 4.36
C TRP A 172 20.95 8.35 5.48
N SER A 173 22.28 8.35 5.59
CA SER A 173 23.01 7.53 6.59
C SER A 173 23.54 8.33 7.78
N SER A 174 23.53 9.67 7.71
CA SER A 174 24.03 10.51 8.81
C SER A 174 23.03 10.50 9.97
N THR A 175 23.57 10.47 11.20
CA THR A 175 22.83 10.59 12.45
C THR A 175 23.30 11.78 13.29
N ASP A 176 24.11 12.66 12.72
CA ASP A 176 24.80 13.73 13.44
C ASP A 176 23.86 14.85 13.90
N THR A 177 22.74 15.02 13.20
CA THR A 177 21.71 15.98 13.57
C THR A 177 20.35 15.31 13.76
N PRO A 178 19.42 15.90 14.54
CA PRO A 178 18.07 15.37 14.70
C PRO A 178 17.34 15.18 13.35
N THR A 179 17.51 16.11 12.43
CA THR A 179 16.91 16.04 11.08
C THR A 179 17.51 14.90 10.26
N ALA A 180 18.84 14.72 10.28
CA ALA A 180 19.49 13.64 9.56
C ALA A 180 19.08 12.26 10.10
N ARG A 181 18.95 12.15 11.43
CA ARG A 181 18.41 10.93 12.07
C ARG A 181 16.98 10.63 11.63
N ALA A 182 16.10 11.62 11.70
CA ALA A 182 14.71 11.47 11.27
C ALA A 182 14.59 11.03 9.79
N LEU A 183 15.43 11.56 8.90
CA LEU A 183 15.48 11.15 7.49
C LEU A 183 15.97 9.72 7.32
N SER A 184 16.99 9.31 8.07
CA SER A 184 17.51 7.93 8.06
C SER A 184 16.46 6.92 8.55
N ASP A 185 15.80 7.22 9.67
CA ASP A 185 14.75 6.39 10.24
C ASP A 185 13.55 6.28 9.27
N TRP A 186 13.17 7.40 8.68
CA TRP A 186 12.09 7.46 7.69
C TRP A 186 12.42 6.63 6.43
N GLN A 187 13.64 6.75 5.90
CA GLN A 187 14.07 5.94 4.75
C GLN A 187 14.10 4.44 5.09
N SER A 188 14.56 4.07 6.27
CA SER A 188 14.58 2.68 6.73
C SER A 188 13.18 2.09 6.81
N ALA A 189 12.22 2.84 7.36
CA ALA A 189 10.82 2.43 7.42
C ALA A 189 10.22 2.22 6.01
N TRP A 190 10.51 3.13 5.06
CA TRP A 190 10.06 2.98 3.68
C TRP A 190 10.70 1.80 2.95
N ASN A 191 11.98 1.50 3.19
CA ASN A 191 12.62 0.31 2.63
C ASN A 191 11.89 -0.97 3.05
N ILE A 192 11.55 -1.09 4.34
CA ILE A 192 10.75 -2.22 4.85
C ILE A 192 9.38 -2.27 4.17
N PHE A 193 8.73 -1.11 4.02
CA PHE A 193 7.42 -1.01 3.41
C PHE A 193 7.42 -1.39 1.91
N TYR A 194 8.46 -1.05 1.15
CA TYR A 194 8.62 -1.49 -0.23
C TYR A 194 8.64 -3.02 -0.35
N TRP A 195 9.38 -3.71 0.51
CA TRP A 195 9.43 -5.17 0.52
C TRP A 195 8.13 -5.80 1.00
N ALA A 196 7.58 -5.29 2.09
CA ALA A 196 6.37 -5.84 2.72
C ALA A 196 5.09 -5.56 1.94
N TRP A 197 5.05 -4.46 1.20
CA TRP A 197 3.85 -4.04 0.49
C TRP A 197 4.00 -4.12 -1.02
N TRP A 198 4.84 -3.26 -1.61
CA TRP A 198 4.89 -3.13 -3.06
C TRP A 198 5.30 -4.42 -3.78
N ILE A 199 6.28 -5.13 -3.27
CA ILE A 199 6.81 -6.34 -3.92
C ILE A 199 5.97 -7.56 -3.56
N ALA A 200 5.78 -7.82 -2.28
CA ALA A 200 5.10 -9.03 -1.80
C ALA A 200 3.59 -9.03 -2.08
N PHE A 201 2.96 -7.86 -2.14
CA PHE A 201 1.53 -7.74 -2.39
C PHE A 201 1.15 -7.79 -3.88
N THR A 202 2.10 -7.65 -4.79
CA THR A 202 1.84 -7.62 -6.26
C THR A 202 0.95 -8.77 -6.77
N PRO A 203 1.07 -10.02 -6.29
CA PRO A 203 0.20 -11.11 -6.77
C PRO A 203 -1.29 -10.91 -6.49
N PHE A 204 -1.63 -9.98 -5.60
CA PHE A 204 -3.02 -9.72 -5.17
C PHE A 204 -3.58 -8.42 -5.77
N VAL A 205 -2.80 -7.67 -6.52
CA VAL A 205 -3.18 -6.46 -7.25
C VAL A 205 -3.49 -6.77 -8.71
#